data_0c653b0fbf9839cf9b78d81dbc30e9ad
#
_entry.id   0c653b0fbf9839cf9b78d81dbc30e9ad
#
_cell.length_a   1.000
_cell.length_b   1.000
_cell.length_c   1.000
_cell.angle_alpha   90.00
_cell.angle_beta   90.00
_cell.angle_gamma   90.00
#
_symmetry.space_group_name_H-M   'P 1'
#
loop_
_entity.id
_entity.type
_entity.pdbx_description
1 polymer ?
#
loop_
_entity_poly.entity_id
_entity_poly.type
_entity_poly.pdbx_seq_one_letter_code
_entity_poly.pdbx_strand_id
1 'polypeptide(L)'
;MPLNDKYVMTTLAYNSVFSNPDIKFQEGMFFLIGKKNNNMIPRLGITIKKRDFKLAVKRNALKRSIKVSFKQVSHKLPALDYVIIVKASQADKEVEREMLRGLWQKCLKINL
;
A
#
# COMPACT_ATOMS: atom_id res chain seq x y z
N MET A 1 -0.92 -15.09 -6.05
CA MET A 1 0.47 -15.07 -6.51
C MET A 1 1.29 -14.07 -5.71
N PRO A 2 2.50 -14.41 -5.31
CA PRO A 2 3.35 -13.45 -4.61
C PRO A 2 3.74 -12.30 -5.53
N LEU A 3 3.99 -11.17 -4.93
CA LEU A 3 4.47 -9.99 -5.64
C LEU A 3 5.92 -10.25 -6.09
N ASN A 4 6.27 -9.85 -7.31
CA ASN A 4 7.63 -9.97 -7.81
C ASN A 4 8.58 -9.13 -6.93
N ASP A 5 9.78 -9.64 -6.68
CA ASP A 5 10.76 -9.00 -5.80
C ASP A 5 11.09 -7.55 -6.18
N LYS A 6 11.03 -7.21 -7.47
CA LYS A 6 11.30 -5.85 -7.92
C LYS A 6 10.30 -4.82 -7.38
N TYR A 7 9.10 -5.27 -6.97
CA TYR A 7 8.07 -4.40 -6.39
C TYR A 7 8.10 -4.38 -4.86
N VAL A 8 9.03 -5.08 -4.23
CA VAL A 8 9.16 -5.15 -2.77
C VAL A 8 10.22 -4.15 -2.32
N MET A 9 9.89 -3.36 -1.30
CA MET A 9 10.82 -2.38 -0.76
C MET A 9 11.89 -3.00 0.12
N THR A 10 13.09 -2.41 0.08
CA THR A 10 14.13 -2.69 1.07
C THR A 10 13.78 -2.01 2.38
N THR A 11 14.41 -2.43 3.49
CA THR A 11 14.22 -1.81 4.80
C THR A 11 14.60 -0.32 4.80
N LEU A 12 15.69 0.04 4.12
CA LEU A 12 16.12 1.43 4.03
C LEU A 12 15.10 2.30 3.28
N ALA A 13 14.56 1.79 2.17
CA ALA A 13 13.55 2.51 1.41
C ALA A 13 12.28 2.70 2.24
N TYR A 14 11.88 1.67 2.97
CA TYR A 14 10.70 1.69 3.84
C TYR A 14 10.84 2.80 4.90
N ASN A 15 11.99 2.84 5.60
CA ASN A 15 12.24 3.87 6.61
C ASN A 15 12.28 5.27 6.01
N SER A 16 12.81 5.42 4.81
CA SER A 16 12.87 6.70 4.12
C SER A 16 11.47 7.26 3.83
N VAL A 17 10.53 6.39 3.43
CA VAL A 17 9.15 6.80 3.17
C VAL A 17 8.50 7.32 4.45
N PHE A 18 8.70 6.63 5.58
CA PHE A 18 8.14 7.07 6.86
C PHE A 18 8.74 8.39 7.33
N SER A 19 10.03 8.59 7.10
CA SER A 19 10.73 9.79 7.60
C SER A 19 10.34 11.05 6.85
N ASN A 20 10.10 10.96 5.53
CA ASN A 20 9.86 12.15 4.72
C ASN A 20 9.02 11.81 3.48
N PRO A 21 7.73 11.50 3.65
CA PRO A 21 6.90 11.15 2.51
C PRO A 21 6.60 12.36 1.62
N ASP A 22 6.51 12.13 0.31
CA ASP A 22 6.12 13.14 -0.67
C ASP A 22 4.60 13.24 -0.82
N ILE A 23 3.89 12.15 -0.55
CA ILE A 23 2.42 12.10 -0.63
C ILE A 23 1.83 11.38 0.57
N LYS A 24 0.59 11.77 0.91
CA LYS A 24 -0.19 11.12 1.97
C LYS A 24 -1.65 11.10 1.53
N PHE A 25 -2.26 9.91 1.53
CA PHE A 25 -3.69 9.75 1.22
C PHE A 25 -4.33 8.85 2.25
N GLN A 26 -5.65 8.93 2.37
CA GLN A 26 -6.44 8.07 3.23
C GLN A 26 -7.75 7.68 2.57
N GLU A 27 -8.11 6.41 2.68
CA GLU A 27 -9.43 5.90 2.33
C GLU A 27 -9.85 4.92 3.42
N GLY A 28 -10.77 5.35 4.29
CA GLY A 28 -11.26 4.52 5.39
C GLY A 28 -10.14 4.01 6.28
N MET A 29 -10.01 2.68 6.34
CA MET A 29 -9.02 2.02 7.19
C MET A 29 -7.59 2.05 6.62
N PHE A 30 -7.41 2.48 5.38
CA PHE A 30 -6.12 2.46 4.71
C PHE A 30 -5.52 3.86 4.62
N PHE A 31 -4.30 3.98 5.13
CA PHE A 31 -3.48 5.18 4.95
C PHE A 31 -2.37 4.82 3.98
N LEU A 32 -2.11 5.71 3.05
CA LEU A 32 -1.02 5.52 2.09
C LEU A 32 -0.07 6.69 2.19
N ILE A 33 1.21 6.38 2.33
CA ILE A 33 2.27 7.36 2.20
C ILE A 33 3.17 6.90 1.05
N GLY A 34 3.79 7.86 0.38
CA GLY A 34 4.65 7.53 -0.76
C GLY A 34 5.79 8.51 -0.88
N LYS A 35 6.86 8.07 -1.52
CA LYS A 35 8.05 8.87 -1.76
C LYS A 35 8.65 8.50 -3.11
N LYS A 36 9.17 9.50 -3.82
CA LYS A 36 9.87 9.26 -5.08
C LYS A 36 11.02 8.29 -4.88
N ASN A 37 11.18 7.38 -5.82
CA ASN A 37 12.32 6.46 -5.82
C ASN A 37 13.11 6.61 -7.11
N ASN A 38 14.30 6.00 -7.16
CA ASN A 38 15.15 6.05 -8.33
C ASN A 38 15.09 4.77 -9.17
N ASN A 39 14.10 3.92 -8.93
CA ASN A 39 14.03 2.59 -9.54
C ASN A 39 13.17 2.52 -10.81
N MET A 40 12.55 3.62 -11.17
CA MET A 40 11.68 3.71 -12.36
C MET A 40 10.45 2.80 -12.33
N ILE A 41 10.20 2.12 -11.20
CA ILE A 41 9.01 1.29 -11.00
C ILE A 41 8.42 1.57 -9.62
N PRO A 42 7.10 1.41 -9.46
CA PRO A 42 6.49 1.54 -8.13
C PRO A 42 6.86 0.32 -7.28
N ARG A 43 7.05 0.55 -5.98
CA ARG A 43 7.28 -0.51 -5.00
C ARG A 43 6.27 -0.39 -3.87
N LEU A 44 5.96 -1.51 -3.21
CA LEU A 44 4.92 -1.59 -2.20
C LEU A 44 5.47 -2.10 -0.87
N GLY A 45 5.10 -1.43 0.22
CA GLY A 45 5.29 -1.91 1.58
C GLY A 45 3.94 -1.90 2.29
N ILE A 46 3.75 -2.81 3.24
CA ILE A 46 2.49 -2.94 3.99
C ILE A 46 2.80 -3.02 5.47
N THR A 47 2.10 -2.22 6.27
CA THR A 47 2.20 -2.23 7.73
C THR A 47 0.84 -2.58 8.33
N ILE A 48 0.77 -3.72 9.04
CA ILE A 48 -0.41 -4.15 9.76
C ILE A 48 0.02 -4.51 11.18
N LYS A 49 -0.47 -3.77 12.17
CA LYS A 49 -0.08 -4.00 13.56
C LYS A 49 -0.81 -5.20 14.13
N LYS A 50 -0.08 -6.09 14.82
CA LYS A 50 -0.66 -7.28 15.44
C LYS A 50 -1.74 -6.93 16.46
N ARG A 51 -1.59 -5.84 17.17
CA ARG A 51 -2.58 -5.41 18.18
C ARG A 51 -3.94 -5.05 17.56
N ASP A 52 -3.94 -4.60 16.30
CA ASP A 52 -5.17 -4.21 15.58
C ASP A 52 -5.82 -5.42 14.89
N PHE A 53 -5.02 -6.40 14.51
CA PHE A 53 -5.47 -7.62 13.82
C PHE A 53 -4.74 -8.81 14.41
N LYS A 54 -5.28 -9.37 15.48
CA LYS A 54 -4.61 -10.43 16.26
C LYS A 54 -4.47 -11.76 15.51
N LEU A 55 -5.43 -12.05 14.61
CA LEU A 55 -5.40 -13.30 13.85
C LEU A 55 -4.45 -13.18 12.65
N ALA A 56 -3.47 -14.07 12.59
CA ALA A 56 -2.52 -14.12 11.48
C ALA A 56 -3.23 -14.34 10.14
N VAL A 57 -4.28 -15.17 10.13
CA VAL A 57 -5.08 -15.43 8.93
C VAL A 57 -5.67 -14.14 8.37
N LYS A 58 -6.19 -13.28 9.23
CA LYS A 58 -6.78 -12.01 8.81
C LYS A 58 -5.72 -11.05 8.28
N ARG A 59 -4.57 -10.96 8.95
CA ARG A 59 -3.46 -10.13 8.47
C ARG A 59 -2.97 -10.59 7.09
N ASN A 60 -2.84 -11.91 6.90
CA ASN A 60 -2.40 -12.46 5.61
C ASN A 60 -3.42 -12.21 4.51
N ALA A 61 -4.72 -12.30 4.82
CA ALA A 61 -5.78 -12.00 3.85
C ALA A 61 -5.74 -10.53 3.41
N LEU A 62 -5.52 -9.61 4.36
CA LEU A 62 -5.39 -8.19 4.05
C LEU A 62 -4.17 -7.91 3.17
N LYS A 63 -3.03 -8.49 3.51
CA LYS A 63 -1.80 -8.35 2.70
C LYS A 63 -2.03 -8.82 1.27
N ARG A 64 -2.71 -9.97 1.12
CA ARG A 64 -3.02 -10.52 -0.20
C ARG A 64 -3.91 -9.58 -1.00
N SER A 65 -4.97 -9.07 -0.39
CA SER A 65 -5.90 -8.14 -1.03
C SER A 65 -5.19 -6.87 -1.50
N ILE A 66 -4.32 -6.32 -0.66
CA ILE A 66 -3.55 -5.12 -0.99
C ILE A 66 -2.60 -5.40 -2.15
N LYS A 67 -1.87 -6.51 -2.12
CA LYS A 67 -0.94 -6.90 -3.19
C LYS A 67 -1.65 -7.11 -4.52
N VAL A 68 -2.81 -7.77 -4.50
CA VAL A 68 -3.59 -8.01 -5.71
C VAL A 68 -4.05 -6.69 -6.31
N SER A 69 -4.59 -5.78 -5.49
CA SER A 69 -5.04 -4.48 -5.96
C SER A 69 -3.89 -3.65 -6.53
N PHE A 70 -2.73 -3.69 -5.88
CA PHE A 70 -1.53 -3.00 -6.36
C PHE A 70 -1.09 -3.54 -7.73
N LYS A 71 -1.03 -4.87 -7.88
CA LYS A 71 -0.63 -5.50 -9.14
C LYS A 71 -1.51 -5.06 -10.31
N GLN A 72 -2.80 -4.89 -10.07
CA GLN A 72 -3.75 -4.51 -11.12
C GLN A 72 -3.46 -3.13 -11.70
N VAL A 73 -2.87 -2.23 -10.92
CA VAL A 73 -2.65 -0.84 -11.32
C VAL A 73 -1.18 -0.45 -11.38
N SER A 74 -0.27 -1.33 -10.99
CA SER A 74 1.16 -0.99 -10.85
C SER A 74 1.76 -0.43 -12.13
N HIS A 75 1.34 -0.93 -13.27
CA HIS A 75 1.86 -0.47 -14.57
C HIS A 75 1.44 0.96 -14.92
N LYS A 76 0.46 1.50 -14.21
CA LYS A 76 -0.04 2.87 -14.41
C LYS A 76 0.39 3.82 -13.31
N LEU A 77 0.91 3.30 -12.20
CA LEU A 77 1.28 4.12 -11.05
C LEU A 77 2.60 4.85 -11.28
N PRO A 78 2.70 6.10 -10.78
CA PRO A 78 4.01 6.78 -10.76
C PRO A 78 5.05 5.95 -10.01
N ALA A 79 6.32 6.10 -10.39
CA ALA A 79 7.44 5.36 -9.79
C ALA A 79 7.77 5.90 -8.40
N LEU A 80 6.96 5.54 -7.43
CA LEU A 80 7.14 5.90 -6.03
C LEU A 80 7.26 4.64 -5.19
N ASP A 81 7.81 4.80 -3.99
CA ASP A 81 7.72 3.79 -2.95
C ASP A 81 6.45 4.06 -2.15
N TYR A 82 5.49 3.16 -2.23
CA TYR A 82 4.19 3.27 -1.55
C TYR A 82 4.17 2.39 -0.31
N VAL A 83 3.73 2.96 0.82
CA VAL A 83 3.48 2.18 2.04
C VAL A 83 2.03 2.33 2.43
N ILE A 84 1.33 1.20 2.56
CA ILE A 84 -0.05 1.18 3.05
C ILE A 84 -0.01 0.79 4.53
N ILE A 85 -0.59 1.64 5.36
CA ILE A 85 -0.73 1.42 6.80
C ILE A 85 -2.18 1.08 7.05
N VAL A 86 -2.43 -0.12 7.59
CA VAL A 86 -3.79 -0.60 7.84
C VAL A 86 -4.16 -0.31 9.28
N LYS A 87 -5.28 0.38 9.48
CA LYS A 87 -5.81 0.68 10.81
C LYS A 87 -6.90 -0.32 11.18
N ALA A 88 -7.15 -0.48 12.48
CA ALA A 88 -8.20 -1.36 12.96
C ALA A 88 -9.55 -0.98 12.34
N SER A 89 -10.28 -1.98 11.84
CA SER A 89 -11.58 -1.77 11.21
C SER A 89 -12.35 -3.07 11.17
N GLN A 90 -13.68 -2.95 11.11
CA GLN A 90 -14.59 -4.07 10.94
C GLN A 90 -15.25 -4.10 9.56
N ALA A 91 -14.63 -3.42 8.60
CA ALA A 91 -15.13 -3.39 7.23
C ALA A 91 -15.13 -4.80 6.62
N ASP A 92 -16.13 -5.11 5.80
CA ASP A 92 -16.14 -6.37 5.06
C ASP A 92 -15.25 -6.28 3.82
N LYS A 93 -15.08 -7.41 3.12
CA LYS A 93 -14.17 -7.48 1.98
C LYS A 93 -14.54 -6.55 0.84
N GLU A 94 -15.84 -6.35 0.62
CA GLU A 94 -16.32 -5.50 -0.46
C GLU A 94 -15.96 -4.04 -0.18
N VAL A 95 -16.18 -3.59 1.05
CA VAL A 95 -15.80 -2.25 1.49
C VAL A 95 -14.29 -2.07 1.43
N GLU A 96 -13.53 -3.08 1.83
CA GLU A 96 -12.06 -3.04 1.73
C GLU A 96 -11.61 -2.82 0.28
N ARG A 97 -12.21 -3.56 -0.67
CA ARG A 97 -11.86 -3.40 -2.08
C ARG A 97 -12.19 -2.01 -2.61
N GLU A 98 -13.32 -1.46 -2.20
CA GLU A 98 -13.72 -0.11 -2.58
C GLU A 98 -12.74 0.93 -2.06
N MET A 99 -12.32 0.81 -0.80
CA MET A 99 -11.33 1.70 -0.19
C MET A 99 -10.01 1.63 -0.93
N LEU A 100 -9.51 0.42 -1.25
CA LEU A 100 -8.26 0.24 -1.97
C LEU A 100 -8.36 0.84 -3.38
N ARG A 101 -9.48 0.63 -4.06
CA ARG A 101 -9.71 1.22 -5.37
C ARG A 101 -9.64 2.74 -5.30
N GLY A 102 -10.33 3.35 -4.34
CA GLY A 102 -10.30 4.79 -4.15
C GLY A 102 -8.91 5.32 -3.87
N LEU A 103 -8.16 4.58 -3.06
CA LEU A 103 -6.79 4.94 -2.71
C LEU A 103 -5.87 4.95 -3.94
N TRP A 104 -5.92 3.88 -4.75
CA TRP A 104 -5.12 3.81 -5.97
C TRP A 104 -5.55 4.84 -7.01
N GLN A 105 -6.85 5.16 -7.07
CA GLN A 105 -7.33 6.23 -7.95
C GLN A 105 -6.69 7.57 -7.61
N LYS A 106 -6.53 7.87 -6.33
CA LYS A 106 -5.83 9.08 -5.90
C LYS A 106 -4.37 9.06 -6.34
N CYS A 107 -3.72 7.91 -6.23
CA CYS A 107 -2.33 7.74 -6.66
C CYS A 107 -2.17 7.92 -8.18
N LEU A 108 -3.12 7.43 -8.95
CA LEU A 108 -3.09 7.55 -10.41
C LEU A 108 -3.21 9.00 -10.89
N LYS A 109 -3.72 9.89 -10.05
CA LYS A 109 -3.88 11.31 -10.36
C LYS A 109 -2.71 12.17 -9.90
N ILE A 110 -1.68 11.57 -9.33
CA ILE A 110 -0.51 12.30 -8.85
C ILE A 110 0.21 12.93 -10.04
N ASN A 111 0.51 14.21 -9.90
CA ASN A 111 1.27 14.96 -10.89
C ASN A 111 2.57 15.42 -10.26
N LEU A 112 3.57 14.59 -10.34
CA LEU A 112 4.89 14.84 -9.76
C LEU A 112 5.90 15.24 -10.82
#